data_a4d1e4320156d6b642ffc80e6636bf62
#
_entry.id   a4d1e4320156d6b642ffc80e6636bf62
#
_cell.length_a   1.000
_cell.length_b   1.000
_cell.length_c   1.000
_cell.angle_alpha   90.00
_cell.angle_beta   90.00
_cell.angle_gamma   90.00
#
_symmetry.space_group_name_H-M   'P 1'
#
loop_
_entity.id
_entity.type
_entity.pdbx_description
1 polymer ?
#
loop_
_entity_poly.entity_id
_entity_poly.type
_entity_poly.pdbx_seq_one_letter_code
_entity_poly.pdbx_strand_id
1 'polypeptide(L)'
;MRGRHPKMTAFAFSGEKFMALSVADHHARIVAEESRPASAPAEANNSAVAAVEMRGARILLEALVHEGVDTIFGYPGGAVLHIYDELARMGPRLHHVLARHEQGAVHMAEGYSKASGKVGVVLVTSGPGATNAVTGIANAYMDSTPLVIITGQVPRKMIGTDAFQEVDTIG
;
A
#
# COMPACT_ATOMS: atom_id res chain seq x y z
N MET A 1 30.98 5.78 0.00
CA MET A 1 29.90 4.78 0.21
C MET A 1 28.58 5.49 -0.11
N ARG A 2 27.97 5.21 -1.26
CA ARG A 2 26.65 5.77 -1.60
C ARG A 2 25.59 4.86 -0.98
N GLY A 3 24.96 5.32 0.11
CA GLY A 3 23.86 4.63 0.75
C GLY A 3 22.69 4.47 -0.23
N ARG A 4 22.17 3.25 -0.36
CA ARG A 4 20.94 2.99 -1.11
C ARG A 4 19.79 3.57 -0.28
N HIS A 5 19.12 4.59 -0.80
CA HIS A 5 17.88 5.08 -0.22
C HIS A 5 16.83 3.96 -0.29
N PRO A 6 16.18 3.60 0.81
CA PRO A 6 15.03 2.70 0.76
C PRO A 6 13.91 3.36 -0.05
N LYS A 7 13.28 2.55 -0.89
CA LYS A 7 12.24 3.01 -1.80
C LYS A 7 10.95 3.19 -1.04
N MET A 8 10.33 4.36 -1.16
CA MET A 8 9.00 4.63 -0.64
C MET A 8 7.97 4.27 -1.73
N THR A 9 6.99 3.46 -1.40
CA THR A 9 5.93 3.06 -2.31
C THR A 9 4.60 3.57 -1.77
N ALA A 10 3.95 4.44 -2.51
CA ALA A 10 2.60 4.90 -2.23
C ALA A 10 1.61 4.17 -3.14
N PHE A 11 0.52 3.67 -2.57
CA PHE A 11 -0.56 3.01 -3.30
C PHE A 11 -1.83 3.83 -3.14
N ALA A 12 -2.44 4.22 -4.24
CA ALA A 12 -3.76 4.85 -4.26
C ALA A 12 -4.81 3.86 -4.76
N PHE A 13 -5.92 3.76 -4.05
CA PHE A 13 -7.02 2.85 -4.37
C PHE A 13 -8.23 3.66 -4.85
N SER A 14 -8.69 3.46 -6.08
CA SER A 14 -9.94 4.01 -6.61
C SER A 14 -10.88 2.87 -6.97
N GLY A 15 -11.94 2.76 -6.22
CA GLY A 15 -13.17 1.96 -6.33
C GLY A 15 -13.22 0.63 -7.06
N GLU A 16 -12.45 0.37 -8.11
CA GLU A 16 -12.46 -0.91 -8.85
C GLU A 16 -11.13 -1.30 -9.51
N LYS A 17 -10.10 -0.46 -9.49
CA LYS A 17 -8.79 -0.79 -10.08
C LYS A 17 -7.64 -0.36 -9.19
N PHE A 18 -6.74 -1.31 -8.99
CA PHE A 18 -5.49 -1.13 -8.29
C PHE A 18 -4.50 -0.32 -9.15
N MET A 19 -4.01 0.80 -8.65
CA MET A 19 -2.89 1.51 -9.26
C MET A 19 -1.72 1.54 -8.28
N ALA A 20 -0.67 0.77 -8.59
CA ALA A 20 0.59 0.82 -7.88
C ALA A 20 1.54 1.78 -8.60
N LEU A 21 1.97 2.83 -7.92
CA LEU A 21 3.03 3.72 -8.40
C LEU A 21 4.33 3.39 -7.66
N SER A 22 5.15 2.54 -8.28
CA SER A 22 6.56 2.39 -7.94
C SER A 22 7.40 3.01 -9.06
N VAL A 23 7.94 4.20 -8.83
CA VAL A 23 8.73 4.93 -9.83
C VAL A 23 10.14 4.36 -10.01
N ALA A 24 10.62 3.45 -9.15
CA ALA A 24 11.99 2.97 -9.20
C ALA A 24 12.18 1.48 -9.57
N ASP A 25 11.17 0.63 -9.48
CA ASP A 25 11.32 -0.82 -9.72
C ASP A 25 10.98 -1.27 -11.13
N HIS A 26 10.26 -0.45 -11.89
CA HIS A 26 9.90 -0.82 -13.26
C HIS A 26 11.13 -0.88 -14.18
N HIS A 27 12.09 0.02 -13.99
CA HIS A 27 13.33 0.05 -14.82
C HIS A 27 14.29 -1.10 -14.48
N ALA A 28 14.38 -1.50 -13.21
CA ALA A 28 15.28 -2.57 -12.79
C ALA A 28 14.80 -3.97 -13.20
N ARG A 29 13.48 -4.18 -13.31
CA ARG A 29 12.91 -5.46 -13.77
C ARG A 29 13.05 -5.65 -15.27
N ILE A 30 12.86 -4.60 -16.07
CA ILE A 30 13.00 -4.66 -17.52
C ILE A 30 14.44 -5.02 -17.92
N VAL A 31 15.45 -4.44 -17.26
CA VAL A 31 16.88 -4.72 -17.54
C VAL A 31 17.31 -6.12 -17.08
N ALA A 32 16.68 -6.67 -16.04
CA ALA A 32 17.00 -8.02 -15.54
C ALA A 32 16.34 -9.14 -16.36
N GLU A 33 15.24 -8.85 -17.08
CA GLU A 33 14.52 -9.82 -17.91
C GLU A 33 15.13 -9.99 -19.28
N GLU A 34 15.78 -8.95 -19.82
CA GLU A 34 16.51 -9.00 -21.13
C GLU A 34 17.83 -9.76 -21.07
N SER A 35 18.38 -10.08 -19.89
CA SER A 35 19.69 -10.75 -19.77
C SER A 35 19.59 -12.25 -19.42
N ARG A 36 18.43 -12.88 -19.46
CA ARG A 36 18.26 -14.29 -19.15
C ARG A 36 18.38 -15.14 -20.43
N PRO A 37 19.34 -16.09 -20.51
CA PRO A 37 19.39 -16.99 -21.65
C PRO A 37 18.15 -17.90 -21.65
N ALA A 38 17.58 -18.11 -22.83
CA ALA A 38 16.41 -18.97 -23.05
C ALA A 38 16.72 -20.39 -22.56
N SER A 39 16.19 -20.78 -21.40
CA SER A 39 16.17 -22.15 -20.94
C SER A 39 14.98 -22.88 -21.57
N ALA A 40 15.21 -24.14 -21.95
CA ALA A 40 14.23 -25.03 -22.57
C ALA A 40 12.88 -25.09 -21.84
N PRO A 41 11.77 -25.37 -22.55
CA PRO A 41 10.45 -25.37 -21.95
C PRO A 41 10.35 -26.46 -20.89
N ALA A 42 10.27 -26.04 -19.62
CA ALA A 42 9.83 -26.92 -18.54
C ALA A 42 8.37 -27.26 -18.79
N GLU A 43 8.04 -28.53 -18.80
CA GLU A 43 6.67 -29.02 -18.88
C GLU A 43 5.83 -28.33 -17.80
N ALA A 44 4.91 -27.49 -18.23
CA ALA A 44 3.97 -26.81 -17.35
C ALA A 44 3.08 -27.88 -16.73
N ASN A 45 3.34 -28.18 -15.45
CA ASN A 45 2.40 -28.95 -14.64
C ASN A 45 1.16 -28.08 -14.44
N ASN A 46 0.22 -28.19 -15.37
CA ASN A 46 -1.01 -27.41 -15.43
C ASN A 46 -2.05 -28.01 -14.46
N SER A 47 -1.69 -28.12 -13.18
CA SER A 47 -2.70 -28.25 -12.14
C SER A 47 -3.45 -26.92 -12.09
N ALA A 48 -4.64 -26.89 -12.72
CA ALA A 48 -5.51 -25.74 -12.70
C ALA A 48 -5.75 -25.33 -11.23
N VAL A 49 -5.05 -24.30 -10.79
CA VAL A 49 -5.36 -23.66 -9.51
C VAL A 49 -6.76 -23.09 -9.66
N ALA A 50 -7.72 -23.64 -8.93
CA ALA A 50 -9.09 -23.18 -8.96
C ALA A 50 -9.10 -21.67 -8.65
N ALA A 51 -9.60 -20.88 -9.60
CA ALA A 51 -9.73 -19.46 -9.40
C ALA A 51 -10.70 -19.19 -8.24
N VAL A 52 -10.23 -18.52 -7.20
CA VAL A 52 -11.06 -18.10 -6.07
C VAL A 52 -11.54 -16.69 -6.35
N GLU A 53 -12.86 -16.52 -6.47
CA GLU A 53 -13.45 -15.20 -6.58
C GLU A 53 -13.32 -14.47 -5.24
N MET A 54 -12.73 -13.27 -5.27
CA MET A 54 -12.45 -12.51 -4.05
C MET A 54 -12.65 -11.00 -4.31
N ARG A 55 -13.18 -10.30 -3.29
CA ARG A 55 -13.31 -8.83 -3.35
C ARG A 55 -11.94 -8.18 -3.41
N GLY A 56 -11.80 -7.08 -4.18
CA GLY A 56 -10.53 -6.35 -4.29
C GLY A 56 -9.97 -5.89 -2.94
N ALA A 57 -10.82 -5.45 -2.00
CA ALA A 57 -10.41 -5.11 -0.64
C ALA A 57 -9.79 -6.31 0.09
N ARG A 58 -10.34 -7.51 -0.08
CA ARG A 58 -9.80 -8.74 0.49
C ARG A 58 -8.47 -9.12 -0.16
N ILE A 59 -8.35 -8.99 -1.48
CA ILE A 59 -7.11 -9.25 -2.22
C ILE A 59 -5.97 -8.36 -1.68
N LEU A 60 -6.24 -7.06 -1.47
CA LEU A 60 -5.26 -6.15 -0.90
C LEU A 60 -4.74 -6.65 0.46
N LEU A 61 -5.65 -7.00 1.37
CA LEU A 61 -5.27 -7.46 2.71
C LEU A 61 -4.55 -8.80 2.71
N GLU A 62 -4.99 -9.74 1.85
CA GLU A 62 -4.30 -11.03 1.69
C GLU A 62 -2.89 -10.84 1.10
N ALA A 63 -2.72 -9.90 0.16
CA ALA A 63 -1.41 -9.56 -0.37
C ALA A 63 -0.48 -9.01 0.73
N LEU A 64 -0.97 -8.12 1.60
CA LEU A 64 -0.19 -7.63 2.73
C LEU A 64 0.24 -8.76 3.68
N VAL A 65 -0.68 -9.67 4.01
CA VAL A 65 -0.35 -10.85 4.84
C VAL A 65 0.66 -11.74 4.15
N HIS A 66 0.53 -11.94 2.84
CA HIS A 66 1.49 -12.74 2.05
C HIS A 66 2.89 -12.12 2.05
N GLU A 67 2.98 -10.79 2.05
CA GLU A 67 4.25 -10.05 2.18
C GLU A 67 4.76 -9.97 3.63
N GLY A 68 4.12 -10.68 4.56
CA GLY A 68 4.56 -10.76 5.95
C GLY A 68 4.14 -9.58 6.83
N VAL A 69 3.19 -8.77 6.39
CA VAL A 69 2.62 -7.69 7.20
C VAL A 69 1.69 -8.29 8.25
N ASP A 70 1.94 -7.97 9.51
CA ASP A 70 1.15 -8.38 10.65
C ASP A 70 0.40 -7.21 11.34
N THR A 71 0.82 -5.99 11.04
CA THR A 71 0.29 -4.78 11.69
C THR A 71 0.07 -3.66 10.67
N ILE A 72 -1.11 -3.03 10.74
CA ILE A 72 -1.48 -1.84 9.96
C ILE A 72 -1.86 -0.72 10.93
N PHE A 73 -1.35 0.47 10.68
CA PHE A 73 -1.72 1.70 11.39
C PHE A 73 -2.69 2.50 10.52
N GLY A 74 -3.69 3.15 11.11
CA GLY A 74 -4.57 3.92 10.25
C GLY A 74 -5.73 4.60 10.95
N TYR A 75 -6.50 5.32 10.13
CA TYR A 75 -7.74 5.97 10.53
C TYR A 75 -8.80 5.78 9.44
N PRO A 76 -9.98 5.23 9.77
CA PRO A 76 -11.01 4.94 8.79
C PRO A 76 -11.64 6.22 8.22
N GLY A 77 -12.13 6.13 6.99
CA GLY A 77 -12.89 7.17 6.32
C GLY A 77 -13.59 6.63 5.09
N GLY A 78 -14.47 7.42 4.49
CA GLY A 78 -15.42 6.99 3.47
C GLY A 78 -14.85 6.15 2.33
N ALA A 79 -13.73 6.58 1.76
CA ALA A 79 -13.14 5.92 0.59
C ALA A 79 -12.50 4.55 0.88
N VAL A 80 -12.27 4.21 2.15
CA VAL A 80 -11.61 2.95 2.56
C VAL A 80 -12.48 2.04 3.41
N LEU A 81 -13.79 2.36 3.57
CA LEU A 81 -14.69 1.57 4.40
C LEU A 81 -14.76 0.10 3.97
N HIS A 82 -14.73 -0.19 2.67
CA HIS A 82 -14.73 -1.56 2.17
C HIS A 82 -13.48 -2.34 2.60
N ILE A 83 -12.33 -1.67 2.73
CA ILE A 83 -11.09 -2.28 3.20
C ILE A 83 -11.20 -2.53 4.70
N TYR A 84 -11.71 -1.57 5.48
CA TYR A 84 -11.92 -1.73 6.92
C TYR A 84 -12.95 -2.82 7.25
N ASP A 85 -14.00 -2.97 6.43
CA ASP A 85 -14.97 -4.06 6.57
C ASP A 85 -14.31 -5.45 6.38
N GLU A 86 -13.47 -5.60 5.35
CA GLU A 86 -12.71 -6.83 5.16
C GLU A 86 -11.63 -7.02 6.24
N LEU A 87 -10.99 -5.94 6.69
CA LEU A 87 -10.00 -5.99 7.78
C LEU A 87 -10.63 -6.54 9.08
N ALA A 88 -11.85 -6.11 9.41
CA ALA A 88 -12.58 -6.65 10.55
C ALA A 88 -12.85 -8.17 10.41
N ARG A 89 -13.05 -8.66 9.19
CA ARG A 89 -13.25 -10.09 8.90
C ARG A 89 -11.95 -10.91 8.91
N MET A 90 -10.79 -10.25 8.79
CA MET A 90 -9.48 -10.92 8.86
C MET A 90 -9.18 -11.48 10.26
N GLY A 91 -9.83 -10.93 11.29
CA GLY A 91 -9.58 -11.32 12.67
C GLY A 91 -8.11 -11.09 13.08
N PRO A 92 -7.51 -12.01 13.84
CA PRO A 92 -6.16 -11.82 14.39
C PRO A 92 -5.02 -11.93 13.37
N ARG A 93 -5.32 -12.21 12.11
CA ARG A 93 -4.31 -12.36 11.05
C ARG A 93 -3.59 -11.06 10.72
N LEU A 94 -4.26 -9.93 10.94
CA LEU A 94 -3.75 -8.61 10.65
C LEU A 94 -4.21 -7.65 11.74
N HIS A 95 -3.28 -7.21 12.58
CA HIS A 95 -3.56 -6.31 13.69
C HIS A 95 -3.72 -4.88 13.20
N HIS A 96 -4.83 -4.23 13.56
CA HIS A 96 -5.07 -2.82 13.25
C HIS A 96 -4.86 -1.95 14.48
N VAL A 97 -3.97 -0.97 14.38
CA VAL A 97 -3.74 0.07 15.38
C VAL A 97 -4.48 1.32 14.95
N LEU A 98 -5.59 1.61 15.63
CA LEU A 98 -6.40 2.80 15.35
C LEU A 98 -5.69 4.05 15.87
N ALA A 99 -5.31 4.93 14.96
CA ALA A 99 -4.85 6.28 15.29
C ALA A 99 -6.03 7.24 15.49
N ARG A 100 -5.76 8.41 16.08
CA ARG A 100 -6.74 9.50 16.19
C ARG A 100 -6.50 10.61 15.16
N HIS A 101 -5.42 10.50 14.40
CA HIS A 101 -5.02 11.41 13.33
C HIS A 101 -4.05 10.68 12.39
N GLU A 102 -4.14 10.93 11.10
CA GLU A 102 -3.36 10.21 10.08
C GLU A 102 -1.85 10.47 10.20
N GLN A 103 -1.46 11.69 10.54
CA GLN A 103 -0.05 11.98 10.84
C GLN A 103 0.47 11.10 11.96
N GLY A 104 -0.32 10.91 13.03
CA GLY A 104 0.02 10.02 14.14
C GLY A 104 0.15 8.56 13.67
N ALA A 105 -0.72 8.11 12.76
CA ALA A 105 -0.64 6.77 12.17
C ALA A 105 0.70 6.56 11.44
N VAL A 106 1.13 7.55 10.64
CA VAL A 106 2.41 7.46 9.92
C VAL A 106 3.60 7.45 10.88
N HIS A 107 3.61 8.30 11.92
CA HIS A 107 4.68 8.30 12.93
C HIS A 107 4.71 7.00 13.75
N MET A 108 3.55 6.41 14.05
CA MET A 108 3.50 5.09 14.71
C MET A 108 4.08 4.00 13.81
N ALA A 109 3.74 4.00 12.52
CA ALA A 109 4.29 3.07 11.54
C ALA A 109 5.80 3.26 11.35
N GLU A 110 6.28 4.49 11.37
CA GLU A 110 7.69 4.82 11.33
C GLU A 110 8.43 4.28 12.56
N GLY A 111 7.89 4.53 13.76
CA GLY A 111 8.44 3.99 15.00
C GLY A 111 8.48 2.46 15.02
N TYR A 112 7.39 1.83 14.54
CA TYR A 112 7.32 0.38 14.37
C TYR A 112 8.40 -0.13 13.41
N SER A 113 8.57 0.53 12.27
CA SER A 113 9.57 0.15 11.28
C SER A 113 10.99 0.25 11.85
N LYS A 114 11.32 1.36 12.52
CA LYS A 114 12.63 1.57 13.17
C LYS A 114 12.91 0.55 14.27
N ALA A 115 11.89 0.19 15.06
CA ALA A 115 12.06 -0.71 16.20
C ALA A 115 12.10 -2.20 15.79
N SER A 116 11.29 -2.59 14.79
CA SER A 116 11.15 -3.99 14.40
C SER A 116 12.00 -4.42 13.22
N GLY A 117 12.50 -3.46 12.42
CA GLY A 117 13.15 -3.72 11.14
C GLY A 117 12.18 -4.13 10.02
N LYS A 118 10.87 -4.15 10.27
CA LYS A 118 9.83 -4.45 9.29
C LYS A 118 9.37 -3.18 8.58
N VAL A 119 8.74 -3.32 7.44
CA VAL A 119 8.09 -2.19 6.75
C VAL A 119 6.84 -1.78 7.52
N GLY A 120 6.71 -0.49 7.85
CA GLY A 120 5.49 0.05 8.44
C GLY A 120 4.40 0.23 7.39
N VAL A 121 3.16 -0.18 7.69
CA VAL A 121 2.03 -0.06 6.76
C VAL A 121 0.95 0.84 7.33
N VAL A 122 0.51 1.80 6.53
CA VAL A 122 -0.51 2.78 6.93
C VAL A 122 -1.68 2.74 5.96
N LEU A 123 -2.91 2.81 6.50
CA LEU A 123 -4.15 2.87 5.72
C LEU A 123 -4.95 4.10 6.14
N VAL A 124 -5.15 5.04 5.20
CA VAL A 124 -5.88 6.30 5.41
C VAL A 124 -6.90 6.54 4.29
N THR A 125 -7.86 7.42 4.55
CA THR A 125 -8.87 7.78 3.55
C THR A 125 -8.33 8.76 2.49
N SER A 126 -9.17 9.09 1.53
CA SER A 126 -8.90 10.09 0.48
C SER A 126 -8.79 11.51 1.04
N GLY A 127 -8.36 12.45 0.21
CA GLY A 127 -8.34 13.88 0.48
C GLY A 127 -7.63 14.22 1.80
N PRO A 128 -8.37 14.66 2.83
CA PRO A 128 -7.76 15.06 4.11
C PRO A 128 -7.00 13.92 4.78
N GLY A 129 -7.37 12.66 4.59
CA GLY A 129 -6.63 11.52 5.12
C GLY A 129 -5.24 11.41 4.49
N ALA A 130 -5.15 11.56 3.18
CA ALA A 130 -3.87 11.55 2.46
C ALA A 130 -3.01 12.77 2.80
N THR A 131 -3.59 13.98 2.81
CA THR A 131 -2.84 15.21 3.11
C THR A 131 -2.35 15.28 4.56
N ASN A 132 -3.14 14.78 5.52
CA ASN A 132 -2.71 14.67 6.91
C ASN A 132 -1.53 13.70 7.11
N ALA A 133 -1.32 12.76 6.21
CA ALA A 133 -0.20 11.85 6.26
C ALA A 133 1.14 12.47 5.80
N VAL A 134 1.10 13.58 5.05
CA VAL A 134 2.26 14.17 4.36
C VAL A 134 3.42 14.48 5.31
N THR A 135 3.16 15.05 6.48
CA THR A 135 4.22 15.36 7.44
C THR A 135 4.99 14.11 7.88
N GLY A 136 4.26 13.04 8.24
CA GLY A 136 4.89 11.79 8.62
C GLY A 136 5.64 11.13 7.46
N ILE A 137 5.09 11.23 6.24
CA ILE A 137 5.75 10.75 5.02
C ILE A 137 7.07 11.49 4.79
N ALA A 138 7.06 12.82 4.90
CA ALA A 138 8.26 13.65 4.74
C ALA A 138 9.33 13.28 5.78
N ASN A 139 8.94 13.08 7.04
CA ASN A 139 9.86 12.66 8.10
C ASN A 139 10.49 11.30 7.81
N ALA A 140 9.68 10.29 7.50
CA ALA A 140 10.15 8.95 7.18
C ALA A 140 11.06 8.94 5.94
N TYR A 141 10.76 9.79 4.95
CA TYR A 141 11.59 9.96 3.75
C TYR A 141 12.98 10.51 4.11
N MET A 142 13.05 11.56 4.93
CA MET A 142 14.33 12.15 5.36
C MET A 142 15.18 11.17 6.16
N ASP A 143 14.55 10.33 6.98
CA ASP A 143 15.23 9.33 7.80
C ASP A 143 15.47 7.99 7.05
N SER A 144 15.07 7.90 5.78
CA SER A 144 15.15 6.67 4.99
C SER A 144 14.45 5.48 5.65
N THR A 145 13.33 5.73 6.36
CA THR A 145 12.54 4.69 7.01
C THR A 145 11.57 4.04 6.02
N PRO A 146 11.56 2.71 5.85
CA PRO A 146 10.69 2.05 4.89
C PRO A 146 9.24 2.03 5.36
N LEU A 147 8.36 2.67 4.58
CA LEU A 147 6.92 2.70 4.82
C LEU A 147 6.13 2.39 3.55
N VAL A 148 4.96 1.80 3.71
CA VAL A 148 3.92 1.70 2.68
C VAL A 148 2.70 2.47 3.16
N ILE A 149 2.31 3.50 2.40
CA ILE A 149 1.13 4.30 2.70
C ILE A 149 0.05 3.99 1.67
N ILE A 150 -1.08 3.48 2.14
CA ILE A 150 -2.25 3.16 1.32
C ILE A 150 -3.28 4.23 1.58
N THR A 151 -3.59 5.03 0.55
CA THR A 151 -4.62 6.07 0.65
C THR A 151 -5.85 5.68 -0.15
N GLY A 152 -7.03 6.02 0.36
CA GLY A 152 -8.24 6.02 -0.44
C GLY A 152 -8.18 7.09 -1.53
N GLN A 153 -9.04 6.94 -2.54
CA GLN A 153 -9.32 7.97 -3.53
C GLN A 153 -10.83 7.97 -3.84
N VAL A 154 -11.35 9.10 -4.30
CA VAL A 154 -12.70 9.18 -4.81
C VAL A 154 -12.90 8.28 -6.04
N PRO A 155 -14.13 7.86 -6.38
CA PRO A 155 -14.38 7.07 -7.58
C PRO A 155 -13.76 7.74 -8.82
N ARG A 156 -13.17 6.93 -9.71
CA ARG A 156 -12.39 7.40 -10.87
C ARG A 156 -13.10 8.48 -11.70
N LYS A 157 -14.44 8.36 -11.86
CA LYS A 157 -15.24 9.35 -12.60
C LYS A 157 -15.38 10.70 -11.90
N MET A 158 -15.01 10.78 -10.62
CA MET A 158 -15.13 11.98 -9.80
C MET A 158 -13.77 12.66 -9.59
N ILE A 159 -12.68 12.06 -10.05
CA ILE A 159 -11.34 12.67 -9.96
C ILE A 159 -11.31 13.92 -10.84
N GLY A 160 -10.86 15.04 -10.27
CA GLY A 160 -10.80 16.34 -10.94
C GLY A 160 -12.14 17.10 -11.00
N THR A 161 -13.12 16.70 -10.18
CA THR A 161 -14.45 17.36 -10.14
C THR A 161 -14.74 18.11 -8.84
N ASP A 162 -13.73 18.32 -7.99
CA ASP A 162 -13.88 18.88 -6.65
C ASP A 162 -14.87 18.07 -5.77
N ALA A 163 -14.84 16.76 -5.92
CA ALA A 163 -15.70 15.87 -5.16
C ALA A 163 -15.40 15.93 -3.66
N PHE A 164 -16.38 15.53 -2.83
CA PHE A 164 -16.20 15.49 -1.38
C PHE A 164 -14.98 14.63 -0.99
N GLN A 165 -14.07 15.21 -0.22
CA GLN A 165 -12.80 14.60 0.19
C GLN A 165 -11.89 14.20 -0.99
N GLU A 166 -11.98 14.91 -2.10
CA GLU A 166 -11.00 14.84 -3.16
C GLU A 166 -9.87 15.85 -2.89
N VAL A 167 -8.64 15.43 -3.13
CA VAL A 167 -7.45 16.29 -3.21
C VAL A 167 -6.53 15.65 -4.24
N ASP A 168 -5.95 16.47 -5.10
CA ASP A 168 -4.89 16.03 -6.00
C ASP A 168 -3.62 15.76 -5.20
N THR A 169 -3.39 14.50 -4.84
CA THR A 169 -2.26 14.05 -4.03
C THR A 169 -1.13 13.43 -4.86
N ILE A 170 -1.34 13.32 -6.17
CA ILE A 170 -0.40 12.63 -7.06
C ILE A 170 0.26 13.61 -8.04
N GLY A 171 -0.40 14.74 -8.35
CA GLY A 171 0.07 15.77 -9.28
C GLY A 171 -0.28 15.49 -10.74
#